data_b4a4bac762490231bc543a5a5b64e962
#
_entry.id   b4a4bac762490231bc543a5a5b64e962
#
_cell.length_a   1.000
_cell.length_b   1.000
_cell.length_c   1.000
_cell.angle_alpha   90.00
_cell.angle_beta   90.00
_cell.angle_gamma   90.00
#
_symmetry.space_group_name_H-M   'P 1'
#
loop_
_entity.id
_entity.type
_entity.pdbx_description
1 polymer ?
#
loop_
_entity_poly.entity_id
_entity_poly.type
_entity_poly.pdbx_seq_one_letter_code
_entity_poly.pdbx_strand_id
1 'polypeptide(L)'
;MVNIAFTGGGTGGHIYPGLAVAAELKKLLPEVQIFWIGSSSGMDRALVESAGIEFFGVPSGKLRRYLSFRNIIDIFKILGGFLSSRKILKRKKAKLLFSKGGFVSVPPCAAAASLRLPVFTHESDFSPGLATKINTRFIKGKGRIFTAYEDTAVFFPKKIKDIIIVSGNPVRGEFRSADPAKGRAFLELGDDARVLLILGGSQGAMEINELVRAALPSLTEIYVVVHQSGPSLSWDIPASCKYKPYPYIKDEMPHVMAAAEIVMGRSGAGVWEWAVQGKPMILLPLRGSGTRGDQIENARFFEKAKAALVLSSPSGNGGDVSVQEFVNAVSSFAGNAEMRKSFAQASARIGEKDGAGIIAKVLAENAGGADDFCRN
;
A
#
# COMPACT_ATOMS: atom_id res chain seq x y z
N MET A 1 9.84 -19.98 21.56
CA MET A 1 10.05 -18.78 20.74
C MET A 1 9.77 -19.12 19.27
N VAL A 2 8.80 -18.48 18.65
CA VAL A 2 8.35 -18.76 17.26
C VAL A 2 8.96 -17.74 16.32
N ASN A 3 9.66 -18.20 15.29
CA ASN A 3 10.28 -17.33 14.30
C ASN A 3 9.47 -17.32 13.01
N ILE A 4 9.08 -16.14 12.54
CA ILE A 4 8.29 -15.93 11.33
C ILE A 4 9.07 -15.03 10.37
N ALA A 5 9.21 -15.50 9.12
CA ALA A 5 9.85 -14.75 8.07
C ALA A 5 8.84 -13.89 7.32
N PHE A 6 9.18 -12.62 7.10
CA PHE A 6 8.47 -11.70 6.22
C PHE A 6 9.32 -11.40 4.99
N THR A 7 8.68 -11.13 3.86
CA THR A 7 9.37 -10.70 2.64
C THR A 7 8.48 -9.78 1.80
N GLY A 8 9.12 -8.93 1.06
CA GLY A 8 8.50 -7.93 0.19
C GLY A 8 9.42 -6.73 0.10
N GLY A 9 9.25 -5.89 -0.89
CA GLY A 9 10.07 -4.71 -1.02
C GLY A 9 10.09 -4.12 -2.42
N GLY A 10 10.98 -3.17 -2.61
CA GLY A 10 11.13 -2.39 -3.84
C GLY A 10 10.31 -1.10 -3.86
N THR A 11 9.26 -1.00 -3.04
CA THR A 11 8.46 0.22 -2.84
C THR A 11 7.80 0.23 -1.46
N GLY A 12 7.45 1.41 -0.94
CA GLY A 12 6.71 1.54 0.32
C GLY A 12 5.39 0.78 0.34
N GLY A 13 4.70 0.66 -0.81
CA GLY A 13 3.45 -0.09 -0.94
C GLY A 13 3.57 -1.60 -0.65
N HIS A 14 4.77 -2.16 -0.67
CA HIS A 14 5.04 -3.54 -0.27
C HIS A 14 5.60 -3.66 1.14
N ILE A 15 6.07 -2.58 1.75
CA ILE A 15 6.68 -2.63 3.08
C ILE A 15 5.67 -2.25 4.15
N TYR A 16 5.03 -1.08 4.07
CA TYR A 16 4.10 -0.61 5.08
C TYR A 16 2.96 -1.57 5.41
N PRO A 17 2.28 -2.22 4.43
CA PRO A 17 1.26 -3.20 4.75
C PRO A 17 1.83 -4.46 5.43
N GLY A 18 3.06 -4.85 5.12
CA GLY A 18 3.74 -5.95 5.82
C GLY A 18 4.08 -5.58 7.26
N LEU A 19 4.53 -4.34 7.51
CA LEU A 19 4.77 -3.83 8.86
C LEU A 19 3.49 -3.75 9.68
N ALA A 20 2.35 -3.39 9.07
CA ALA A 20 1.04 -3.41 9.71
C ALA A 20 0.68 -4.83 10.18
N VAL A 21 0.87 -5.86 9.34
CA VAL A 21 0.66 -7.26 9.73
C VAL A 21 1.61 -7.68 10.84
N ALA A 22 2.88 -7.27 10.77
CA ALA A 22 3.86 -7.59 11.80
C ALA A 22 3.51 -7.00 13.17
N ALA A 23 2.99 -5.76 13.19
CA ALA A 23 2.53 -5.10 14.40
C ALA A 23 1.34 -5.85 15.05
N GLU A 24 0.33 -6.23 14.25
CA GLU A 24 -0.82 -7.00 14.75
C GLU A 24 -0.39 -8.41 15.20
N LEU A 25 0.54 -9.04 14.49
CA LEU A 25 1.05 -10.36 14.87
C LEU A 25 1.80 -10.34 16.20
N LYS A 26 2.57 -9.28 16.49
CA LYS A 26 3.23 -9.09 17.79
C LYS A 26 2.24 -8.91 18.94
N LYS A 27 1.05 -8.32 18.70
CA LYS A 27 -0.01 -8.23 19.72
C LYS A 27 -0.61 -9.60 20.03
N LEU A 28 -0.81 -10.45 19.01
CA LEU A 28 -1.36 -11.80 19.17
C LEU A 28 -0.35 -12.78 19.75
N LEU A 29 0.92 -12.64 19.41
CA LEU A 29 2.03 -13.50 19.84
C LEU A 29 3.18 -12.62 20.33
N PRO A 30 3.17 -12.15 21.60
CA PRO A 30 4.19 -11.24 22.15
C PRO A 30 5.62 -11.77 22.02
N GLU A 31 5.81 -13.10 22.13
CA GLU A 31 7.11 -13.79 22.04
C GLU A 31 7.53 -14.12 20.59
N VAL A 32 6.78 -13.65 19.59
CA VAL A 32 7.15 -13.93 18.21
C VAL A 32 8.39 -13.14 17.80
N GLN A 33 9.32 -13.82 17.14
CA GLN A 33 10.47 -13.19 16.52
C GLN A 33 10.21 -13.06 15.02
N ILE A 34 10.00 -11.82 14.58
CA ILE A 34 9.80 -11.50 13.16
C ILE A 34 11.13 -11.03 12.59
N PHE A 35 11.48 -11.54 11.42
CA PHE A 35 12.59 -11.06 10.64
C PHE A 35 12.19 -10.87 9.17
N TRP A 36 12.83 -9.94 8.47
CA TRP A 36 12.51 -9.58 7.12
C TRP A 36 13.61 -9.95 6.14
N ILE A 37 13.24 -10.61 5.03
CA ILE A 37 14.14 -10.88 3.90
C ILE A 37 13.73 -9.93 2.77
N GLY A 38 14.61 -8.98 2.44
CA GLY A 38 14.36 -7.94 1.45
C GLY A 38 15.52 -7.77 0.48
N SER A 39 15.47 -6.74 -0.38
CA SER A 39 16.56 -6.44 -1.30
C SER A 39 17.81 -5.95 -0.55
N SER A 40 18.98 -6.39 -0.99
CA SER A 40 20.25 -5.85 -0.49
C SER A 40 20.48 -4.38 -0.89
N SER A 41 19.69 -3.88 -1.85
CA SER A 41 19.74 -2.49 -2.33
C SER A 41 18.37 -1.83 -2.21
N GLY A 42 18.34 -0.54 -1.84
CA GLY A 42 17.10 0.24 -1.76
C GLY A 42 16.75 0.69 -0.34
N MET A 43 15.57 1.32 -0.20
CA MET A 43 15.07 1.91 1.05
C MET A 43 14.48 0.87 2.02
N ASP A 44 14.35 -0.38 1.61
CA ASP A 44 13.64 -1.44 2.33
C ASP A 44 14.18 -1.63 3.75
N ARG A 45 15.53 -1.67 3.87
CA ARG A 45 16.24 -1.88 5.14
C ARG A 45 15.86 -0.82 6.19
N ALA A 46 15.99 0.45 5.83
CA ALA A 46 15.77 1.56 6.77
C ALA A 46 14.34 1.54 7.34
N LEU A 47 13.33 1.28 6.48
CA LEU A 47 11.93 1.21 6.90
C LEU A 47 11.62 0.01 7.80
N VAL A 48 12.24 -1.13 7.54
CA VAL A 48 12.02 -2.34 8.33
C VAL A 48 12.74 -2.27 9.68
N GLU A 49 14.00 -1.81 9.68
CA GLU A 49 14.80 -1.68 10.90
C GLU A 49 14.25 -0.58 11.83
N SER A 50 13.66 0.52 11.28
CA SER A 50 12.98 1.53 12.10
C SER A 50 11.76 0.99 12.83
N ALA A 51 11.13 -0.09 12.33
CA ALA A 51 10.04 -0.80 13.01
C ALA A 51 10.53 -1.88 14.00
N GLY A 52 11.84 -1.91 14.32
CA GLY A 52 12.43 -2.88 15.25
C GLY A 52 12.39 -4.32 14.73
N ILE A 53 12.45 -4.52 13.40
CA ILE A 53 12.47 -5.83 12.76
C ILE A 53 13.85 -6.09 12.14
N GLU A 54 14.43 -7.25 12.47
CA GLU A 54 15.75 -7.66 11.94
C GLU A 54 15.65 -7.85 10.41
N PHE A 55 16.58 -7.24 9.66
CA PHE A 55 16.56 -7.24 8.20
C PHE A 55 17.73 -8.01 7.59
N PHE A 56 17.42 -8.89 6.65
CA PHE A 56 18.39 -9.63 5.84
C PHE A 56 18.29 -9.24 4.38
N GLY A 57 19.32 -8.56 3.87
CA GLY A 57 19.42 -8.22 2.45
C GLY A 57 19.86 -9.43 1.62
N VAL A 58 19.13 -9.74 0.57
CA VAL A 58 19.48 -10.79 -0.38
C VAL A 58 19.59 -10.24 -1.81
N PRO A 59 20.41 -10.85 -2.67
CA PRO A 59 20.42 -10.50 -4.08
C PRO A 59 19.01 -10.66 -4.68
N SER A 60 18.53 -9.65 -5.39
CA SER A 60 17.22 -9.67 -6.04
C SER A 60 17.33 -9.19 -7.48
N GLY A 61 16.82 -9.98 -8.41
CA GLY A 61 16.77 -9.66 -9.84
C GLY A 61 15.35 -9.23 -10.23
N LYS A 62 15.26 -8.21 -11.07
CA LYS A 62 13.99 -7.70 -11.59
C LYS A 62 13.68 -8.42 -12.90
N LEU A 63 12.75 -9.39 -12.91
CA LEU A 63 12.29 -10.04 -14.13
C LEU A 63 11.63 -9.01 -15.06
N ARG A 64 12.34 -8.63 -16.11
CA ARG A 64 11.84 -7.69 -17.12
C ARG A 64 11.07 -8.44 -18.19
N ARG A 65 10.04 -7.81 -18.73
CA ARG A 65 9.18 -8.40 -19.77
C ARG A 65 9.79 -8.37 -21.17
N TYR A 66 10.94 -7.71 -21.36
CA TYR A 66 11.65 -7.61 -22.64
C TYR A 66 13.01 -8.31 -22.58
N LEU A 67 13.47 -8.81 -23.70
CA LEU A 67 14.78 -9.46 -23.83
C LEU A 67 15.89 -8.44 -23.61
N SER A 68 16.75 -8.71 -22.63
CA SER A 68 17.91 -7.87 -22.28
C SER A 68 19.00 -8.76 -21.69
N PHE A 69 20.26 -8.48 -21.99
CA PHE A 69 21.42 -9.12 -21.34
C PHE A 69 21.37 -9.01 -19.80
N ARG A 70 20.73 -7.96 -19.29
CA ARG A 70 20.50 -7.79 -17.85
C ARG A 70 19.61 -8.88 -17.26
N ASN A 71 18.78 -9.55 -18.06
CA ASN A 71 17.96 -10.66 -17.58
C ASN A 71 18.82 -11.87 -17.19
N ILE A 72 19.96 -12.10 -17.87
CA ILE A 72 20.90 -13.18 -17.51
C ILE A 72 21.50 -12.90 -16.14
N ILE A 73 21.97 -11.67 -15.89
CA ILE A 73 22.49 -11.24 -14.59
C ILE A 73 21.41 -11.36 -13.50
N ASP A 74 20.17 -10.99 -13.84
CA ASP A 74 19.04 -11.05 -12.91
C ASP A 74 18.67 -12.50 -12.56
N ILE A 75 18.85 -13.48 -13.47
CA ILE A 75 18.68 -14.93 -13.17
C ILE A 75 19.71 -15.37 -12.11
N PHE A 76 20.98 -15.01 -12.25
CA PHE A 76 22.01 -15.33 -11.26
C PHE A 76 21.73 -14.67 -9.92
N LYS A 77 21.22 -13.41 -9.90
CA LYS A 77 20.78 -12.74 -8.68
C LYS A 77 19.60 -13.47 -8.02
N ILE A 78 18.63 -13.95 -8.80
CA ILE A 78 17.49 -14.72 -8.30
C ILE A 78 17.98 -16.03 -7.67
N LEU A 79 18.92 -16.74 -8.31
CA LEU A 79 19.49 -17.97 -7.76
C LEU A 79 20.29 -17.70 -6.47
N GLY A 80 21.13 -16.67 -6.46
CA GLY A 80 21.85 -16.24 -5.27
C GLY A 80 20.91 -15.83 -4.13
N GLY A 81 19.82 -15.11 -4.48
CA GLY A 81 18.77 -14.75 -3.54
C GLY A 81 18.04 -15.96 -2.95
N PHE A 82 17.77 -16.98 -3.77
CA PHE A 82 17.19 -18.24 -3.32
C PHE A 82 18.10 -18.96 -2.32
N LEU A 83 19.38 -19.15 -2.65
CA LEU A 83 20.34 -19.84 -1.79
C LEU A 83 20.55 -19.08 -0.46
N SER A 84 20.68 -17.75 -0.53
CA SER A 84 20.82 -16.90 0.65
C SER A 84 19.58 -16.96 1.54
N SER A 85 18.39 -16.82 0.94
CA SER A 85 17.11 -16.94 1.67
C SER A 85 16.96 -18.30 2.34
N ARG A 86 17.32 -19.37 1.64
CA ARG A 86 17.26 -20.73 2.17
C ARG A 86 18.18 -20.92 3.39
N LYS A 87 19.40 -20.35 3.34
CA LYS A 87 20.34 -20.34 4.47
C LYS A 87 19.78 -19.55 5.66
N ILE A 88 19.20 -18.36 5.41
CA ILE A 88 18.60 -17.51 6.45
C ILE A 88 17.43 -18.22 7.11
N LEU A 89 16.46 -18.74 6.33
CA LEU A 89 15.28 -19.45 6.83
C LEU A 89 15.65 -20.64 7.70
N LYS A 90 16.65 -21.45 7.30
CA LYS A 90 17.16 -22.56 8.11
C LYS A 90 17.82 -22.08 9.39
N ARG A 91 18.74 -21.10 9.32
CA ARG A 91 19.48 -20.58 10.48
C ARG A 91 18.53 -19.99 11.53
N LYS A 92 17.51 -19.24 11.06
CA LYS A 92 16.50 -18.63 11.91
C LYS A 92 15.41 -19.61 12.36
N LYS A 93 15.42 -20.85 11.88
CA LYS A 93 14.39 -21.87 12.18
C LYS A 93 12.97 -21.35 11.93
N ALA A 94 12.77 -20.68 10.79
CA ALA A 94 11.48 -20.09 10.42
C ALA A 94 10.37 -21.16 10.43
N LYS A 95 9.20 -20.83 10.96
CA LYS A 95 8.02 -21.70 10.96
C LYS A 95 7.16 -21.52 9.71
N LEU A 96 7.10 -20.30 9.18
CA LEU A 96 6.40 -19.96 7.96
C LEU A 96 7.02 -18.70 7.32
N LEU A 97 6.61 -18.41 6.07
CA LEU A 97 6.96 -17.18 5.36
C LEU A 97 5.70 -16.43 4.94
N PHE A 98 5.62 -15.14 5.29
CA PHE A 98 4.62 -14.20 4.75
C PHE A 98 5.24 -13.28 3.70
N SER A 99 4.65 -13.23 2.52
CA SER A 99 5.07 -12.40 1.38
C SER A 99 4.07 -11.28 1.11
N LYS A 100 4.55 -10.05 1.14
CA LYS A 100 3.77 -8.88 0.70
C LYS A 100 3.87 -8.63 -0.81
N GLY A 101 4.58 -9.48 -1.53
CA GLY A 101 4.76 -9.32 -2.98
C GLY A 101 5.99 -8.49 -3.36
N GLY A 102 5.98 -8.01 -4.60
CA GLY A 102 7.15 -7.40 -5.23
C GLY A 102 8.16 -8.45 -5.72
N PHE A 103 8.99 -8.08 -6.68
CA PHE A 103 9.97 -9.01 -7.31
C PHE A 103 10.97 -9.61 -6.30
N VAL A 104 11.24 -8.89 -5.22
CA VAL A 104 12.13 -9.29 -4.13
C VAL A 104 11.63 -10.55 -3.40
N SER A 105 10.31 -10.77 -3.37
CA SER A 105 9.69 -11.87 -2.62
C SER A 105 9.81 -13.23 -3.30
N VAL A 106 10.08 -13.28 -4.60
CA VAL A 106 10.08 -14.54 -5.37
C VAL A 106 11.15 -15.52 -4.87
N PRO A 107 12.45 -15.14 -4.74
CA PRO A 107 13.46 -16.03 -4.21
C PRO A 107 13.19 -16.56 -2.79
N PRO A 108 12.78 -15.72 -1.80
CA PRO A 108 12.40 -16.20 -0.47
C PRO A 108 11.21 -17.16 -0.48
N CYS A 109 10.16 -16.92 -1.30
CA CYS A 109 9.02 -17.84 -1.41
C CYS A 109 9.43 -19.20 -1.98
N ALA A 110 10.27 -19.24 -3.01
CA ALA A 110 10.82 -20.47 -3.55
C ALA A 110 11.68 -21.21 -2.51
N ALA A 111 12.50 -20.47 -1.76
CA ALA A 111 13.33 -21.02 -0.70
C ALA A 111 12.51 -21.64 0.43
N ALA A 112 11.46 -20.95 0.90
CA ALA A 112 10.54 -21.46 1.90
C ALA A 112 9.85 -22.75 1.43
N ALA A 113 9.34 -22.77 0.20
CA ALA A 113 8.72 -23.95 -0.40
C ALA A 113 9.70 -25.14 -0.49
N SER A 114 10.98 -24.89 -0.84
CA SER A 114 12.03 -25.93 -0.87
C SER A 114 12.34 -26.53 0.50
N LEU A 115 12.03 -25.79 1.56
CA LEU A 115 12.15 -26.21 2.95
C LEU A 115 10.83 -26.77 3.51
N ARG A 116 9.79 -26.89 2.69
CA ARG A 116 8.44 -27.31 3.07
C ARG A 116 7.78 -26.39 4.12
N LEU A 117 8.23 -25.14 4.22
CA LEU A 117 7.59 -24.14 5.06
C LEU A 117 6.30 -23.63 4.41
N PRO A 118 5.23 -23.41 5.17
CA PRO A 118 4.03 -22.75 4.66
C PRO A 118 4.36 -21.36 4.12
N VAL A 119 3.86 -21.06 2.92
CA VAL A 119 4.01 -19.75 2.27
C VAL A 119 2.65 -19.08 2.23
N PHE A 120 2.60 -17.85 2.71
CA PHE A 120 1.45 -16.96 2.64
C PHE A 120 1.80 -15.77 1.77
N THR A 121 0.87 -15.29 0.95
CA THR A 121 1.11 -14.10 0.11
C THR A 121 -0.10 -13.19 0.12
N HIS A 122 0.14 -11.88 0.02
CA HIS A 122 -0.91 -10.87 -0.09
C HIS A 122 -0.77 -10.09 -1.39
N GLU A 123 -1.92 -9.81 -2.04
CA GLU A 123 -2.03 -8.93 -3.20
C GLU A 123 -2.83 -7.67 -2.85
N SER A 124 -2.24 -6.51 -3.11
CA SER A 124 -2.84 -5.21 -2.83
C SER A 124 -3.60 -4.61 -3.99
N ASP A 125 -3.26 -5.00 -5.21
CA ASP A 125 -3.86 -4.46 -6.42
C ASP A 125 -5.05 -5.31 -6.87
N PHE A 126 -5.96 -4.71 -7.61
CA PHE A 126 -7.12 -5.40 -8.16
C PHE A 126 -6.72 -6.56 -9.06
N SER A 127 -5.75 -6.35 -9.95
CA SER A 127 -5.15 -7.43 -10.74
C SER A 127 -3.77 -7.83 -10.20
N PRO A 128 -3.53 -9.15 -9.99
CA PRO A 128 -2.32 -9.60 -9.32
C PRO A 128 -1.06 -9.37 -10.16
N GLY A 129 -0.02 -8.89 -9.49
CA GLY A 129 1.30 -8.70 -10.06
C GLY A 129 1.97 -10.01 -10.46
N LEU A 130 2.98 -9.93 -11.36
CA LEU A 130 3.73 -11.11 -11.81
C LEU A 130 4.37 -11.86 -10.64
N ALA A 131 4.92 -11.13 -9.66
CA ALA A 131 5.53 -11.73 -8.48
C ALA A 131 4.50 -12.53 -7.68
N THR A 132 3.32 -12.00 -7.45
CA THR A 132 2.22 -12.71 -6.76
C THR A 132 1.82 -13.96 -7.55
N LYS A 133 1.63 -13.86 -8.89
CA LYS A 133 1.32 -15.02 -9.75
C LYS A 133 2.39 -16.11 -9.68
N ILE A 134 3.66 -15.75 -9.56
CA ILE A 134 4.76 -16.72 -9.38
C ILE A 134 4.70 -17.30 -7.98
N ASN A 135 4.53 -16.48 -6.94
CA ASN A 135 4.51 -16.91 -5.55
C ASN A 135 3.38 -17.92 -5.26
N THR A 136 2.23 -17.80 -5.95
CA THR A 136 1.13 -18.79 -5.78
C THR A 136 1.54 -20.22 -6.11
N ARG A 137 2.57 -20.42 -6.96
CA ARG A 137 3.09 -21.76 -7.29
C ARG A 137 3.84 -22.42 -6.14
N PHE A 138 4.29 -21.63 -5.18
CA PHE A 138 5.01 -22.07 -3.99
C PHE A 138 4.10 -22.31 -2.77
N ILE A 139 2.80 -21.95 -2.88
CA ILE A 139 1.84 -22.15 -1.81
C ILE A 139 1.37 -23.59 -1.81
N LYS A 140 1.57 -24.27 -0.68
CA LYS A 140 1.16 -25.66 -0.48
C LYS A 140 0.63 -25.85 0.95
N GLY A 141 -0.20 -26.88 1.16
CA GLY A 141 -0.70 -27.27 2.46
C GLY A 141 -1.47 -26.13 3.17
N LYS A 142 -0.96 -25.70 4.31
CA LYS A 142 -1.57 -24.64 5.14
C LYS A 142 -1.44 -23.23 4.59
N GLY A 143 -0.65 -23.01 3.51
CA GLY A 143 -0.46 -21.68 2.92
C GLY A 143 -1.75 -21.08 2.36
N ARG A 144 -1.83 -19.74 2.34
CA ARG A 144 -3.01 -18.99 1.85
C ARG A 144 -2.59 -17.81 0.98
N ILE A 145 -3.53 -17.37 0.16
CA ILE A 145 -3.46 -16.15 -0.63
C ILE A 145 -4.42 -15.15 -0.01
N PHE A 146 -3.94 -13.99 0.37
CA PHE A 146 -4.79 -12.89 0.80
C PHE A 146 -4.95 -11.89 -0.34
N THR A 147 -6.14 -11.33 -0.50
CA THR A 147 -6.42 -10.31 -1.52
C THR A 147 -7.08 -9.10 -0.89
N ALA A 148 -6.73 -7.93 -1.41
CA ALA A 148 -7.37 -6.69 -0.98
C ALA A 148 -8.81 -6.62 -1.52
N TYR A 149 -9.03 -7.05 -2.75
CA TYR A 149 -10.31 -7.00 -3.43
C TYR A 149 -10.89 -8.41 -3.60
N GLU A 150 -12.21 -8.52 -3.52
CA GLU A 150 -12.93 -9.78 -3.72
C GLU A 150 -12.78 -10.29 -5.16
N ASP A 151 -12.93 -9.38 -6.12
CA ASP A 151 -12.84 -9.70 -7.55
C ASP A 151 -11.45 -10.16 -7.99
N THR A 152 -10.39 -9.93 -7.20
CA THR A 152 -9.04 -10.42 -7.50
C THR A 152 -9.00 -11.94 -7.70
N ALA A 153 -9.93 -12.68 -7.08
CA ALA A 153 -10.03 -14.13 -7.22
C ALA A 153 -10.26 -14.61 -8.66
N VAL A 154 -10.82 -13.77 -9.56
CA VAL A 154 -11.08 -14.14 -10.96
C VAL A 154 -9.78 -14.35 -11.75
N PHE A 155 -8.69 -13.69 -11.35
CA PHE A 155 -7.39 -13.79 -12.00
C PHE A 155 -6.59 -15.04 -11.63
N PHE A 156 -7.08 -15.83 -10.67
CA PHE A 156 -6.42 -17.05 -10.24
C PHE A 156 -7.08 -18.31 -10.79
N PRO A 157 -6.29 -19.37 -11.07
CA PRO A 157 -6.84 -20.66 -11.50
C PRO A 157 -7.87 -21.22 -10.52
N LYS A 158 -8.92 -21.88 -11.01
CA LYS A 158 -9.99 -22.46 -10.18
C LYS A 158 -9.47 -23.31 -9.03
N LYS A 159 -8.41 -24.12 -9.27
CA LYS A 159 -7.81 -25.06 -8.30
C LYS A 159 -7.17 -24.42 -7.05
N ILE A 160 -6.99 -23.09 -7.04
CA ILE A 160 -6.41 -22.38 -5.88
C ILE A 160 -7.38 -21.36 -5.28
N LYS A 161 -8.63 -21.31 -5.76
CA LYS A 161 -9.61 -20.35 -5.23
C LYS A 161 -9.96 -20.63 -3.78
N ASP A 162 -9.97 -21.89 -3.36
CA ASP A 162 -10.32 -22.30 -1.99
C ASP A 162 -9.27 -21.89 -0.94
N ILE A 163 -8.07 -21.48 -1.36
CA ILE A 163 -7.03 -20.98 -0.47
C ILE A 163 -6.94 -19.45 -0.47
N ILE A 164 -7.87 -18.76 -1.15
CA ILE A 164 -7.94 -17.30 -1.18
C ILE A 164 -8.79 -16.79 -0.03
N ILE A 165 -8.26 -15.81 0.70
CA ILE A 165 -8.95 -15.08 1.77
C ILE A 165 -9.00 -13.60 1.38
N VAL A 166 -10.20 -13.05 1.29
CA VAL A 166 -10.40 -11.61 1.03
C VAL A 166 -10.24 -10.87 2.35
N SER A 167 -9.03 -10.38 2.58
CA SER A 167 -8.67 -9.69 3.83
C SER A 167 -8.93 -8.18 3.81
N GLY A 168 -9.05 -7.56 2.64
CA GLY A 168 -8.76 -6.14 2.50
C GLY A 168 -7.24 -5.89 2.47
N ASN A 169 -6.81 -4.65 2.29
CA ASN A 169 -5.39 -4.31 2.34
C ASN A 169 -4.97 -4.05 3.80
N PRO A 170 -3.83 -4.57 4.27
CA PRO A 170 -3.32 -4.24 5.59
C PRO A 170 -2.98 -2.75 5.68
N VAL A 171 -3.56 -2.08 6.66
CA VAL A 171 -3.33 -0.67 6.97
C VAL A 171 -2.76 -0.57 8.37
N ARG A 172 -1.83 0.36 8.57
CA ARG A 172 -1.22 0.62 9.88
C ARG A 172 -2.26 1.09 10.88
N GLY A 173 -2.16 0.62 12.12
CA GLY A 173 -3.13 0.91 13.19
C GLY A 173 -3.31 2.40 13.48
N GLU A 174 -2.26 3.20 13.28
CA GLU A 174 -2.26 4.65 13.47
C GLU A 174 -3.30 5.37 12.61
N PHE A 175 -3.64 4.82 11.42
CA PHE A 175 -4.71 5.39 10.59
C PHE A 175 -6.10 5.14 11.18
N ARG A 176 -6.30 4.06 11.94
CA ARG A 176 -7.58 3.76 12.62
C ARG A 176 -7.77 4.58 13.88
N SER A 177 -6.69 4.94 14.57
CA SER A 177 -6.68 5.71 15.82
C SER A 177 -6.28 7.18 15.62
N ALA A 178 -6.36 7.67 14.39
CA ALA A 178 -5.93 9.02 14.05
C ALA A 178 -6.85 10.09 14.69
N ASP A 179 -6.23 11.17 15.13
CA ASP A 179 -6.89 12.29 15.78
C ASP A 179 -6.82 13.54 14.89
N PRO A 180 -7.96 14.05 14.39
CA PRO A 180 -7.98 15.24 13.54
C PRO A 180 -7.47 16.50 14.25
N ALA A 181 -7.62 16.61 15.58
CA ALA A 181 -7.13 17.76 16.33
C ALA A 181 -5.59 17.83 16.30
N LYS A 182 -4.90 16.69 16.40
CA LYS A 182 -3.44 16.63 16.24
C LYS A 182 -3.01 17.01 14.82
N GLY A 183 -3.78 16.61 13.81
CA GLY A 183 -3.51 17.00 12.42
C GLY A 183 -3.66 18.50 12.21
N ARG A 184 -4.71 19.11 12.76
CA ARG A 184 -4.92 20.57 12.73
C ARG A 184 -3.81 21.32 13.47
N ALA A 185 -3.40 20.85 14.63
CA ALA A 185 -2.29 21.42 15.39
C ALA A 185 -0.97 21.37 14.60
N PHE A 186 -0.64 20.23 13.98
CA PHE A 186 0.54 20.10 13.11
C PHE A 186 0.49 21.06 11.91
N LEU A 187 -0.69 21.25 11.35
CA LEU A 187 -0.90 22.16 10.22
C LEU A 187 -1.07 23.64 10.64
N GLU A 188 -1.08 23.94 11.94
CA GLU A 188 -1.34 25.28 12.48
C GLU A 188 -2.67 25.86 11.97
N LEU A 189 -3.76 25.07 12.05
CA LEU A 189 -5.09 25.41 11.55
C LEU A 189 -6.12 25.44 12.66
N GLY A 190 -7.04 26.41 12.57
CA GLY A 190 -8.25 26.45 13.40
C GLY A 190 -9.28 25.40 12.99
N ASP A 191 -10.31 25.24 13.84
CA ASP A 191 -11.34 24.21 13.67
C ASP A 191 -12.20 24.39 12.42
N ASP A 192 -12.41 25.62 11.97
CA ASP A 192 -13.23 25.94 10.79
C ASP A 192 -12.50 25.75 9.44
N ALA A 193 -11.20 25.49 9.47
CA ALA A 193 -10.42 25.34 8.25
C ALA A 193 -10.83 24.08 7.48
N ARG A 194 -11.25 24.24 6.24
CA ARG A 194 -11.49 23.13 5.31
C ARG A 194 -10.18 22.69 4.67
N VAL A 195 -9.84 21.43 4.76
CA VAL A 195 -8.55 20.90 4.30
C VAL A 195 -8.75 19.97 3.12
N LEU A 196 -8.05 20.26 2.02
CA LEU A 196 -7.84 19.37 0.89
C LEU A 196 -6.43 18.81 0.97
N LEU A 197 -6.29 17.49 1.21
CA LEU A 197 -5.00 16.81 1.25
C LEU A 197 -4.68 16.21 -0.12
N ILE A 198 -3.54 16.59 -0.69
CA ILE A 198 -3.07 16.10 -1.99
C ILE A 198 -1.78 15.31 -1.82
N LEU A 199 -1.77 14.07 -2.33
CA LEU A 199 -0.70 13.11 -2.12
C LEU A 199 -0.08 12.65 -3.45
N GLY A 200 1.13 13.10 -3.74
CA GLY A 200 1.95 12.65 -4.88
C GLY A 200 2.64 11.29 -4.67
N GLY A 201 2.45 10.65 -3.49
CA GLY A 201 3.20 9.46 -3.07
C GLY A 201 4.58 9.81 -2.50
N SER A 202 5.36 8.78 -2.09
CA SER A 202 6.66 8.97 -1.41
C SER A 202 7.75 9.59 -2.29
N GLN A 203 7.65 9.44 -3.60
CA GLN A 203 8.60 10.01 -4.58
C GLN A 203 8.08 11.30 -5.22
N GLY A 204 6.83 11.67 -4.93
CA GLY A 204 6.11 12.71 -5.65
C GLY A 204 5.56 12.22 -6.98
N ALA A 205 4.69 13.04 -7.59
CA ALA A 205 4.11 12.80 -8.91
C ALA A 205 4.09 14.12 -9.67
N MET A 206 4.96 14.25 -10.67
CA MET A 206 5.11 15.51 -11.41
C MET A 206 3.78 15.96 -12.04
N GLU A 207 3.01 15.04 -12.63
CA GLU A 207 1.68 15.32 -13.18
C GLU A 207 0.72 15.92 -12.12
N ILE A 208 0.71 15.37 -10.90
CA ILE A 208 -0.10 15.91 -9.78
C ILE A 208 0.43 17.28 -9.39
N ASN A 209 1.75 17.42 -9.25
CA ASN A 209 2.35 18.68 -8.88
C ASN A 209 1.98 19.80 -9.87
N GLU A 210 2.14 19.59 -11.18
CA GLU A 210 1.79 20.55 -12.20
C GLU A 210 0.28 20.89 -12.22
N LEU A 211 -0.56 19.87 -12.04
CA LEU A 211 -2.00 20.05 -11.94
C LEU A 211 -2.37 20.91 -10.73
N VAL A 212 -1.76 20.66 -9.57
CA VAL A 212 -1.93 21.46 -8.35
C VAL A 212 -1.46 22.88 -8.58
N ARG A 213 -0.28 23.09 -9.17
CA ARG A 213 0.26 24.42 -9.46
C ARG A 213 -0.72 25.26 -10.24
N ALA A 214 -1.27 24.70 -11.31
CA ALA A 214 -2.18 25.41 -12.20
C ALA A 214 -3.57 25.66 -11.56
N ALA A 215 -4.04 24.74 -10.71
CA ALA A 215 -5.34 24.85 -10.05
C ALA A 215 -5.29 25.65 -8.73
N LEU A 216 -4.12 25.91 -8.18
CA LEU A 216 -3.93 26.44 -6.82
C LEU A 216 -4.76 27.72 -6.53
N PRO A 217 -4.82 28.72 -7.42
CA PRO A 217 -5.65 29.92 -7.18
C PRO A 217 -7.10 29.57 -6.86
N SER A 218 -7.72 28.71 -7.66
CA SER A 218 -9.12 28.29 -7.47
C SER A 218 -9.31 27.39 -6.25
N LEU A 219 -8.36 26.50 -5.97
CA LEU A 219 -8.44 25.60 -4.81
C LEU A 219 -8.35 26.36 -3.49
N THR A 220 -7.50 27.37 -3.40
CA THR A 220 -7.28 28.16 -2.18
C THR A 220 -8.40 29.15 -1.87
N GLU A 221 -9.33 29.38 -2.78
CA GLU A 221 -10.58 30.08 -2.48
C GLU A 221 -11.47 29.26 -1.53
N ILE A 222 -11.39 27.92 -1.62
CA ILE A 222 -12.31 26.99 -0.94
C ILE A 222 -11.63 26.27 0.23
N TYR A 223 -10.39 25.84 0.04
CA TYR A 223 -9.68 24.96 0.97
C TYR A 223 -8.32 25.52 1.40
N VAL A 224 -7.85 25.08 2.55
CA VAL A 224 -6.43 25.02 2.82
C VAL A 224 -5.89 23.77 2.10
N VAL A 225 -4.99 23.97 1.16
CA VAL A 225 -4.39 22.90 0.35
C VAL A 225 -3.12 22.42 1.04
N VAL A 226 -3.16 21.20 1.54
CA VAL A 226 -1.99 20.49 2.10
C VAL A 226 -1.46 19.56 1.02
N HIS A 227 -0.23 19.77 0.57
CA HIS A 227 0.31 19.09 -0.59
C HIS A 227 1.61 18.35 -0.28
N GLN A 228 1.58 17.01 -0.25
CA GLN A 228 2.79 16.20 -0.22
C GLN A 228 3.32 16.02 -1.65
N SER A 229 4.26 16.86 -2.02
CA SER A 229 4.78 17.01 -3.38
C SER A 229 5.90 16.04 -3.76
N GLY A 230 6.54 15.40 -2.76
CA GLY A 230 7.79 14.65 -2.95
C GLY A 230 9.02 15.53 -2.84
N PRO A 231 10.22 14.90 -2.78
CA PRO A 231 11.49 15.62 -2.52
C PRO A 231 11.96 16.48 -3.68
N SER A 232 11.43 16.30 -4.87
CA SER A 232 11.91 16.93 -6.11
C SER A 232 11.02 18.07 -6.60
N LEU A 233 10.25 18.70 -5.71
CA LEU A 233 9.45 19.87 -6.10
C LEU A 233 10.38 21.03 -6.44
N SER A 234 10.35 21.49 -7.70
CA SER A 234 11.28 22.51 -8.23
C SER A 234 10.64 23.88 -8.49
N TRP A 235 9.36 24.06 -8.15
CA TRP A 235 8.68 25.34 -8.36
C TRP A 235 8.59 26.16 -7.07
N ASP A 236 8.85 27.45 -7.22
CA ASP A 236 8.91 28.40 -6.13
C ASP A 236 7.53 29.01 -5.86
N ILE A 237 6.62 28.19 -5.33
CA ILE A 237 5.38 28.71 -4.76
C ILE A 237 5.57 28.72 -3.24
N PRO A 238 5.67 29.91 -2.64
CA PRO A 238 5.88 30.02 -1.22
C PRO A 238 4.69 29.45 -0.44
N ALA A 239 4.97 28.86 0.70
CA ALA A 239 3.93 28.48 1.65
C ALA A 239 3.12 29.71 2.06
N SER A 240 1.81 29.52 2.26
CA SER A 240 0.90 30.55 2.73
C SER A 240 -0.07 29.98 3.74
N CYS A 241 -0.89 30.81 4.35
CA CYS A 241 -1.93 30.34 5.25
C CYS A 241 -2.92 29.36 4.58
N LYS A 242 -3.06 29.42 3.25
CA LYS A 242 -3.94 28.53 2.47
C LYS A 242 -3.22 27.50 1.60
N TYR A 243 -1.88 27.51 1.51
CA TYR A 243 -1.09 26.51 0.81
C TYR A 243 0.07 26.03 1.66
N LYS A 244 0.06 24.76 2.00
CA LYS A 244 1.05 24.11 2.88
C LYS A 244 1.71 22.94 2.14
N PRO A 245 2.83 23.21 1.41
CA PRO A 245 3.61 22.17 0.74
C PRO A 245 4.53 21.45 1.72
N TYR A 246 4.59 20.14 1.57
CA TYR A 246 5.52 19.27 2.30
C TYR A 246 6.23 18.34 1.32
N PRO A 247 7.56 18.20 1.39
CA PRO A 247 8.24 17.15 0.65
C PRO A 247 7.74 15.76 1.05
N TYR A 248 7.59 15.53 2.35
CA TYR A 248 7.06 14.29 2.92
C TYR A 248 6.53 14.52 4.34
N ILE A 249 5.35 13.98 4.64
CA ILE A 249 4.76 13.96 5.98
C ILE A 249 4.94 12.53 6.51
N LYS A 250 5.54 12.37 7.67
CA LYS A 250 5.89 11.07 8.27
C LYS A 250 4.81 10.60 9.26
N ASP A 251 5.14 10.70 10.53
CA ASP A 251 4.33 10.15 11.63
C ASP A 251 3.02 10.91 11.84
N GLU A 252 2.97 12.17 11.40
CA GLU A 252 1.78 13.01 11.46
C GLU A 252 0.75 12.72 10.36
N MET A 253 1.14 11.98 9.29
CA MET A 253 0.26 11.73 8.14
C MET A 253 -1.11 11.15 8.51
N PRO A 254 -1.25 10.19 9.43
CA PRO A 254 -2.57 9.71 9.84
C PRO A 254 -3.46 10.81 10.40
N HIS A 255 -2.89 11.69 11.22
CA HIS A 255 -3.59 12.82 11.86
C HIS A 255 -3.94 13.92 10.85
N VAL A 256 -3.00 14.26 9.97
CA VAL A 256 -3.22 15.22 8.86
C VAL A 256 -4.35 14.73 7.95
N MET A 257 -4.33 13.46 7.60
CA MET A 257 -5.39 12.84 6.81
C MET A 257 -6.73 12.86 7.55
N ALA A 258 -6.73 12.61 8.87
CA ALA A 258 -7.94 12.69 9.68
C ALA A 258 -8.54 14.11 9.66
N ALA A 259 -7.71 15.15 9.66
CA ALA A 259 -8.13 16.54 9.56
C ALA A 259 -8.64 16.94 8.16
N ALA A 260 -8.30 16.18 7.12
CA ALA A 260 -8.70 16.48 5.75
C ALA A 260 -10.19 16.18 5.51
N GLU A 261 -10.86 17.05 4.76
CA GLU A 261 -12.23 16.84 4.30
C GLU A 261 -12.27 15.95 3.05
N ILE A 262 -11.29 16.11 2.16
CA ILE A 262 -11.14 15.37 0.91
C ILE A 262 -9.66 14.97 0.75
N VAL A 263 -9.41 13.80 0.18
CA VAL A 263 -8.06 13.37 -0.18
C VAL A 263 -7.96 13.15 -1.69
N MET A 264 -6.89 13.67 -2.30
CA MET A 264 -6.61 13.51 -3.73
C MET A 264 -5.23 12.85 -3.94
N GLY A 265 -5.12 11.95 -4.91
CA GLY A 265 -3.83 11.39 -5.32
C GLY A 265 -3.92 10.15 -6.21
N ARG A 266 -2.83 9.38 -6.24
CA ARG A 266 -2.74 8.14 -7.03
C ARG A 266 -3.53 7.00 -6.40
N SER A 267 -4.07 6.11 -7.24
CA SER A 267 -4.87 4.95 -6.83
C SER A 267 -4.02 3.67 -6.60
N GLY A 268 -2.87 3.82 -5.94
CA GLY A 268 -2.09 2.68 -5.46
C GLY A 268 -2.60 2.13 -4.13
N ALA A 269 -1.82 1.27 -3.47
CA ALA A 269 -2.18 0.64 -2.19
C ALA A 269 -2.53 1.64 -1.06
N GLY A 270 -2.03 2.89 -1.15
CA GLY A 270 -2.31 3.95 -0.17
C GLY A 270 -3.78 4.37 -0.07
N VAL A 271 -4.60 4.13 -1.11
CA VAL A 271 -6.04 4.46 -1.07
C VAL A 271 -6.79 3.74 0.07
N TRP A 272 -6.27 2.62 0.54
CA TRP A 272 -6.84 1.89 1.65
C TRP A 272 -6.66 2.61 2.99
N GLU A 273 -5.60 3.40 3.16
CA GLU A 273 -5.41 4.27 4.32
C GLU A 273 -6.50 5.36 4.36
N TRP A 274 -6.88 5.89 3.18
CA TRP A 274 -7.96 6.87 3.04
C TRP A 274 -9.33 6.23 3.31
N ALA A 275 -9.53 5.01 2.81
CA ALA A 275 -10.75 4.25 3.03
C ALA A 275 -10.98 3.93 4.51
N VAL A 276 -9.94 3.52 5.24
CA VAL A 276 -9.99 3.26 6.69
C VAL A 276 -10.44 4.49 7.48
N GLN A 277 -10.10 5.68 7.01
CA GLN A 277 -10.53 6.94 7.63
C GLN A 277 -11.83 7.51 7.04
N GLY A 278 -12.48 6.77 6.14
CA GLY A 278 -13.74 7.19 5.53
C GLY A 278 -13.62 8.48 4.73
N LYS A 279 -12.51 8.70 4.01
CA LYS A 279 -12.31 9.93 3.25
C LYS A 279 -12.96 9.84 1.88
N PRO A 280 -13.73 10.87 1.46
CA PRO A 280 -14.07 11.07 0.05
C PRO A 280 -12.81 11.26 -0.76
N MET A 281 -12.69 10.60 -1.92
CA MET A 281 -11.46 10.54 -2.68
C MET A 281 -11.61 11.19 -4.06
N ILE A 282 -10.53 11.84 -4.53
CA ILE A 282 -10.33 12.20 -5.93
C ILE A 282 -9.12 11.41 -6.41
N LEU A 283 -9.30 10.48 -7.34
CA LEU A 283 -8.26 9.58 -7.80
C LEU A 283 -7.76 9.98 -9.19
N LEU A 284 -6.45 10.12 -9.30
CA LEU A 284 -5.75 10.31 -10.57
C LEU A 284 -4.84 9.08 -10.81
N PRO A 285 -5.35 8.01 -11.44
CA PRO A 285 -4.58 6.79 -11.66
C PRO A 285 -3.40 7.02 -12.58
N LEU A 286 -2.26 6.39 -12.26
CA LEU A 286 -1.09 6.41 -13.13
C LEU A 286 -1.42 5.67 -14.44
N ARG A 287 -1.13 6.32 -15.56
CA ARG A 287 -1.40 5.85 -16.93
C ARG A 287 -0.12 5.74 -17.75
N GLY A 288 -0.24 5.23 -18.95
CA GLY A 288 0.85 5.13 -19.93
C GLY A 288 1.45 3.74 -20.06
N SER A 289 2.29 3.57 -21.09
CA SER A 289 2.88 2.28 -21.50
C SER A 289 3.84 1.68 -20.46
N GLY A 290 4.31 2.46 -19.50
CA GLY A 290 5.20 2.02 -18.42
C GLY A 290 4.50 1.35 -17.24
N THR A 291 3.16 1.36 -17.20
CA THR A 291 2.36 0.81 -16.10
C THR A 291 1.67 -0.50 -16.49
N ARG A 292 1.16 -1.23 -15.49
CA ARG A 292 0.35 -2.44 -15.71
C ARG A 292 -1.14 -2.12 -15.87
N GLY A 293 -1.55 -0.87 -15.67
CA GLY A 293 -2.95 -0.48 -15.58
C GLY A 293 -3.62 -0.80 -14.25
N ASP A 294 -2.89 -1.35 -13.28
CA ASP A 294 -3.37 -1.73 -11.95
C ASP A 294 -4.04 -0.57 -11.22
N GLN A 295 -3.47 0.64 -11.31
CA GLN A 295 -4.08 1.82 -10.69
C GLN A 295 -5.42 2.22 -11.32
N ILE A 296 -5.60 1.99 -12.62
CA ILE A 296 -6.88 2.25 -13.29
C ILE A 296 -7.95 1.29 -12.76
N GLU A 297 -7.61 0.01 -12.61
CA GLU A 297 -8.53 -0.99 -12.07
C GLU A 297 -8.85 -0.73 -10.59
N ASN A 298 -7.85 -0.37 -9.79
CA ASN A 298 -8.04 0.07 -8.40
C ASN A 298 -9.00 1.27 -8.33
N ALA A 299 -8.77 2.31 -9.14
CA ALA A 299 -9.62 3.50 -9.17
C ALA A 299 -11.07 3.18 -9.51
N ARG A 300 -11.30 2.35 -10.55
CA ARG A 300 -12.64 1.92 -10.96
C ARG A 300 -13.41 1.19 -9.86
N PHE A 301 -12.71 0.42 -9.03
CA PHE A 301 -13.35 -0.22 -7.87
C PHE A 301 -13.93 0.81 -6.90
N PHE A 302 -13.14 1.82 -6.52
CA PHE A 302 -13.59 2.88 -5.60
C PHE A 302 -14.65 3.79 -6.25
N GLU A 303 -14.56 4.05 -7.55
CA GLU A 303 -15.56 4.81 -8.31
C GLU A 303 -16.91 4.08 -8.35
N LYS A 304 -16.90 2.78 -8.71
CA LYS A 304 -18.11 1.93 -8.73
C LYS A 304 -18.77 1.85 -7.36
N ALA A 305 -17.98 1.85 -6.29
CA ALA A 305 -18.47 1.86 -4.91
C ALA A 305 -18.97 3.25 -4.46
N LYS A 306 -18.84 4.29 -5.29
CA LYS A 306 -19.13 5.70 -4.94
C LYS A 306 -18.32 6.21 -3.75
N ALA A 307 -17.07 5.75 -3.62
CA ALA A 307 -16.10 6.20 -2.63
C ALA A 307 -15.12 7.23 -3.22
N ALA A 308 -14.99 7.29 -4.55
CA ALA A 308 -14.09 8.18 -5.25
C ALA A 308 -14.70 8.79 -6.52
N LEU A 309 -14.27 10.02 -6.84
CA LEU A 309 -14.31 10.55 -8.19
C LEU A 309 -12.98 10.21 -8.89
N VAL A 310 -13.05 9.76 -10.13
CA VAL A 310 -11.85 9.39 -10.90
C VAL A 310 -11.64 10.43 -12.00
N LEU A 311 -10.50 11.12 -11.94
CA LEU A 311 -10.09 12.03 -13.00
C LEU A 311 -9.61 11.22 -14.20
N SER A 312 -10.24 11.45 -15.35
CA SER A 312 -9.94 10.76 -16.60
C SER A 312 -9.70 11.77 -17.71
N SER A 313 -8.64 11.56 -18.50
CA SER A 313 -8.47 12.40 -19.68
C SER A 313 -9.71 12.29 -20.59
N PRO A 314 -10.25 13.41 -21.07
CA PRO A 314 -11.43 13.42 -21.95
C PRO A 314 -11.28 12.59 -23.22
N SER A 315 -10.04 12.41 -23.71
CA SER A 315 -9.74 11.69 -24.95
C SER A 315 -9.62 10.16 -24.80
N GLY A 316 -9.69 9.62 -23.59
CA GLY A 316 -9.48 8.16 -23.36
C GLY A 316 -8.10 7.64 -23.74
N ASN A 317 -7.29 8.40 -24.46
CA ASN A 317 -6.03 8.03 -25.09
C ASN A 317 -4.78 8.45 -24.29
N GLY A 318 -4.90 8.67 -22.96
CA GLY A 318 -3.74 8.96 -22.11
C GLY A 318 -3.29 10.43 -22.12
N GLY A 319 -4.13 11.36 -22.56
CA GLY A 319 -3.87 12.80 -22.43
C GLY A 319 -3.93 13.24 -20.95
N ASP A 320 -3.33 14.41 -20.67
CA ASP A 320 -3.30 14.99 -19.33
C ASP A 320 -4.73 15.36 -18.87
N VAL A 321 -4.98 15.21 -17.58
CA VAL A 321 -6.21 15.69 -16.94
C VAL A 321 -6.21 17.21 -16.98
N SER A 322 -7.34 17.81 -17.39
CA SER A 322 -7.46 19.26 -17.43
C SER A 322 -7.55 19.85 -16.02
N VAL A 323 -7.00 21.06 -15.86
CA VAL A 323 -7.11 21.83 -14.61
C VAL A 323 -8.59 22.04 -14.25
N GLN A 324 -9.43 22.31 -15.26
CA GLN A 324 -10.86 22.54 -15.06
C GLN A 324 -11.59 21.28 -14.52
N GLU A 325 -11.25 20.08 -15.02
CA GLU A 325 -11.81 18.83 -14.52
C GLU A 325 -11.46 18.60 -13.04
N PHE A 326 -10.22 18.87 -12.67
CA PHE A 326 -9.78 18.77 -11.27
C PHE A 326 -10.49 19.78 -10.37
N VAL A 327 -10.56 21.05 -10.78
CA VAL A 327 -11.26 22.11 -10.03
C VAL A 327 -12.75 21.77 -9.90
N ASN A 328 -13.39 21.28 -10.97
CA ASN A 328 -14.79 20.86 -10.93
C ASN A 328 -15.03 19.70 -9.96
N ALA A 329 -14.14 18.70 -9.92
CA ALA A 329 -14.24 17.58 -8.98
C ALA A 329 -14.12 18.05 -7.51
N VAL A 330 -13.19 18.96 -7.22
CA VAL A 330 -13.05 19.57 -5.89
C VAL A 330 -14.28 20.40 -5.54
N SER A 331 -14.75 21.25 -6.46
CA SER A 331 -15.91 22.12 -6.27
C SER A 331 -17.21 21.33 -6.06
N SER A 332 -17.37 20.18 -6.74
CA SER A 332 -18.54 19.31 -6.55
C SER A 332 -18.62 18.74 -5.14
N PHE A 333 -17.51 18.32 -4.58
CA PHE A 333 -17.46 17.95 -3.17
C PHE A 333 -17.64 19.16 -2.25
N ALA A 334 -17.02 20.30 -2.57
CA ALA A 334 -17.11 21.51 -1.74
C ALA A 334 -18.54 22.01 -1.59
N GLY A 335 -19.29 22.04 -2.68
CA GLY A 335 -20.67 22.56 -2.74
C GLY A 335 -21.75 21.57 -2.29
N ASN A 336 -21.44 20.29 -2.13
CA ASN A 336 -22.44 19.25 -1.86
C ASN A 336 -22.09 18.39 -0.64
N ALA A 337 -22.61 18.78 0.54
CA ALA A 337 -22.35 18.09 1.80
C ALA A 337 -22.92 16.66 1.82
N GLU A 338 -24.08 16.41 1.21
CA GLU A 338 -24.68 15.08 1.13
C GLU A 338 -23.85 14.14 0.26
N MET A 339 -23.32 14.65 -0.85
CA MET A 339 -22.40 13.89 -1.69
C MET A 339 -21.14 13.51 -0.91
N ARG A 340 -20.51 14.47 -0.21
CA ARG A 340 -19.34 14.16 0.64
C ARG A 340 -19.66 13.10 1.67
N LYS A 341 -20.77 13.22 2.38
CA LYS A 341 -21.21 12.25 3.41
C LYS A 341 -21.42 10.87 2.80
N SER A 342 -22.09 10.78 1.67
CA SER A 342 -22.33 9.51 0.96
C SER A 342 -21.02 8.84 0.54
N PHE A 343 -20.07 9.60 -0.04
CA PHE A 343 -18.77 9.09 -0.45
C PHE A 343 -17.90 8.69 0.75
N ALA A 344 -17.95 9.47 1.84
CA ALA A 344 -17.29 9.13 3.09
C ALA A 344 -17.78 7.81 3.67
N GLN A 345 -19.10 7.60 3.70
CA GLN A 345 -19.71 6.35 4.17
C GLN A 345 -19.34 5.15 3.29
N ALA A 346 -19.34 5.33 1.96
CA ALA A 346 -18.93 4.29 1.03
C ALA A 346 -17.45 3.92 1.21
N SER A 347 -16.60 4.92 1.38
CA SER A 347 -15.17 4.77 1.68
C SER A 347 -14.96 4.01 2.99
N ALA A 348 -15.64 4.43 4.06
CA ALA A 348 -15.56 3.77 5.38
C ALA A 348 -15.94 2.28 5.32
N ARG A 349 -17.02 1.92 4.60
CA ARG A 349 -17.43 0.50 4.42
C ARG A 349 -16.34 -0.33 3.77
N ILE A 350 -15.63 0.22 2.78
CA ILE A 350 -14.49 -0.46 2.15
C ILE A 350 -13.35 -0.64 3.17
N GLY A 351 -13.07 0.40 3.96
CA GLY A 351 -12.00 0.42 4.97
C GLY A 351 -12.31 -0.34 6.27
N GLU A 352 -13.53 -0.86 6.43
CA GLU A 352 -13.98 -1.51 7.68
C GLU A 352 -13.18 -2.79 7.99
N LYS A 353 -12.82 -3.57 6.94
CA LYS A 353 -12.05 -4.79 7.13
C LYS A 353 -10.68 -4.51 7.72
N ASP A 354 -10.37 -5.15 8.83
CA ASP A 354 -9.04 -5.13 9.41
C ASP A 354 -8.12 -6.15 8.72
N GLY A 355 -7.59 -5.76 7.56
CA GLY A 355 -6.74 -6.64 6.77
C GLY A 355 -5.48 -7.08 7.50
N ALA A 356 -4.91 -6.22 8.35
CA ALA A 356 -3.73 -6.56 9.13
C ALA A 356 -4.04 -7.60 10.20
N GLY A 357 -5.12 -7.40 10.97
CA GLY A 357 -5.56 -8.34 12.01
C GLY A 357 -6.01 -9.68 11.44
N ILE A 358 -6.78 -9.70 10.33
CA ILE A 358 -7.19 -10.95 9.66
C ILE A 358 -5.98 -11.78 9.25
N ILE A 359 -4.99 -11.15 8.61
CA ILE A 359 -3.78 -11.86 8.16
C ILE A 359 -2.98 -12.32 9.37
N ALA A 360 -2.76 -11.44 10.36
CA ALA A 360 -2.00 -11.76 11.57
C ALA A 360 -2.60 -12.97 12.31
N LYS A 361 -3.92 -13.05 12.44
CA LYS A 361 -4.62 -14.18 13.05
C LYS A 361 -4.33 -15.50 12.31
N VAL A 362 -4.47 -15.52 10.99
CA VAL A 362 -4.18 -16.72 10.18
C VAL A 362 -2.70 -17.13 10.30
N LEU A 363 -1.77 -16.17 10.33
CA LEU A 363 -0.35 -16.47 10.51
C LEU A 363 -0.08 -17.03 11.92
N ALA A 364 -0.69 -16.47 12.96
CA ALA A 364 -0.55 -16.94 14.33
C ALA A 364 -1.03 -18.39 14.51
N GLU A 365 -2.23 -18.70 13.99
CA GLU A 365 -2.80 -20.06 14.00
C GLU A 365 -1.91 -21.11 13.31
N ASN A 366 -1.17 -20.68 12.29
CA ASN A 366 -0.28 -21.59 11.53
C ASN A 366 1.16 -21.61 12.04
N ALA A 367 1.54 -20.71 12.93
CA ALA A 367 2.86 -20.61 13.52
C ALA A 367 2.98 -21.34 14.87
N GLY A 368 1.93 -21.27 15.71
CA GLY A 368 1.75 -22.08 16.91
C GLY A 368 1.04 -23.39 16.52
N GLY A 369 1.46 -24.54 17.00
CA GLY A 369 0.65 -25.76 16.88
C GLY A 369 -0.75 -25.50 17.46
N ALA A 370 -1.77 -26.12 16.89
CA ALA A 370 -3.19 -25.93 17.21
C ALA A 370 -3.58 -26.15 18.71
N ASP A 371 -2.63 -26.52 19.55
CA ASP A 371 -2.87 -26.92 20.94
C ASP A 371 -2.85 -25.77 21.97
N ASP A 372 -2.34 -24.56 21.60
CA ASP A 372 -2.21 -23.46 22.56
C ASP A 372 -3.37 -22.45 22.55
N PHE A 373 -4.19 -22.43 21.52
CA PHE A 373 -5.29 -21.43 21.38
C PHE A 373 -6.62 -21.84 22.06
N CYS A 374 -6.76 -23.11 22.49
CA CYS A 374 -7.96 -23.58 23.21
C CYS A 374 -7.83 -23.58 24.73
N ARG A 375 -6.79 -22.97 25.29
CA ARG A 375 -6.52 -22.99 26.75
C ARG A 375 -6.64 -21.63 27.44
N ASN A 376 -7.16 -20.58 26.78
CA ASN A 376 -7.50 -19.33 27.47
C ASN A 376 -8.94 -18.92 27.22
#